data_9a58a6cd1a2e4d5cd2d6ddfcba93597b
#
_entry.id   9a58a6cd1a2e4d5cd2d6ddfcba93597b
#
_cell.length_a   1.000
_cell.length_b   1.000
_cell.length_c   1.000
_cell.angle_alpha   90.00
_cell.angle_beta   90.00
_cell.angle_gamma   90.00
#
_symmetry.space_group_name_H-M   'P 1'
#
loop_
_entity.id
_entity.type
_entity.pdbx_description
1 polymer ?
#
loop_
_entity_poly.entity_id
_entity_poly.type
_entity_poly.pdbx_seq_one_letter_code
_entity_poly.pdbx_strand_id
1 'polypeptide(L)'
;MDSITQIVLGAACGEAVLGKKIGNKALLFGAIGGTIPDLDVFIGQFLYGNEIQAMAFHRGFMHSLLFAVLGCFLFGWLTYHLYNTGKRLGTTTLKNWILLFFWSIFTHPILDSFTPYGTQLFAPFSDYRVAFNNISVADP
;
A
#
# COMPACT_ATOMS: atom_id res chain seq x y z
N MET A 1 1.74 -7.89 -8.45
CA MET A 1 0.38 -8.37 -8.87
C MET A 1 -0.25 -7.32 -9.76
N ASP A 2 -1.42 -7.64 -10.34
CA ASP A 2 -2.18 -6.59 -11.04
C ASP A 2 -2.74 -5.58 -10.03
N SER A 3 -2.85 -4.31 -10.48
CA SER A 3 -3.30 -3.22 -9.61
C SER A 3 -4.74 -3.40 -9.12
N ILE A 4 -5.59 -4.13 -9.87
CA ILE A 4 -6.99 -4.38 -9.47
C ILE A 4 -7.02 -5.28 -8.24
N THR A 5 -6.24 -6.36 -8.21
CA THR A 5 -6.13 -7.25 -7.05
C THR A 5 -5.63 -6.49 -5.82
N GLN A 6 -4.65 -5.61 -5.97
CA GLN A 6 -4.13 -4.79 -4.87
C GLN A 6 -5.17 -3.79 -4.34
N ILE A 7 -5.94 -3.17 -5.24
CA ILE A 7 -7.07 -2.29 -4.87
C ILE A 7 -8.11 -3.06 -4.06
N VAL A 8 -8.52 -4.24 -4.53
CA VAL A 8 -9.54 -5.07 -3.88
C VAL A 8 -9.05 -5.57 -2.51
N LEU A 9 -7.80 -6.04 -2.42
CA LEU A 9 -7.21 -6.48 -1.16
C LEU A 9 -7.13 -5.33 -0.16
N GLY A 10 -6.66 -4.16 -0.60
CA GLY A 10 -6.63 -2.96 0.23
C GLY A 10 -8.02 -2.55 0.71
N ALA A 11 -9.03 -2.58 -0.16
CA ALA A 11 -10.42 -2.31 0.20
C ALA A 11 -10.92 -3.29 1.27
N ALA A 12 -10.65 -4.59 1.11
CA ALA A 12 -11.03 -5.61 2.09
C ALA A 12 -10.38 -5.37 3.46
N CYS A 13 -9.11 -4.98 3.49
CA CYS A 13 -8.42 -4.57 4.72
C CYS A 13 -9.08 -3.36 5.37
N GLY A 14 -9.44 -2.35 4.57
CA GLY A 14 -10.16 -1.16 5.04
C GLY A 14 -11.49 -1.50 5.68
N GLU A 15 -12.28 -2.35 5.01
CA GLU A 15 -13.57 -2.83 5.52
C GLU A 15 -13.41 -3.58 6.84
N ALA A 16 -12.45 -4.49 6.93
CA ALA A 16 -12.19 -5.27 8.14
C ALA A 16 -11.84 -4.40 9.35
N VAL A 17 -11.08 -3.31 9.14
CA VAL A 17 -10.61 -2.42 10.21
C VAL A 17 -11.63 -1.36 10.60
N LEU A 18 -12.26 -0.69 9.63
CA LEU A 18 -13.08 0.50 9.85
C LEU A 18 -14.50 0.41 9.31
N GLY A 19 -14.87 -0.65 8.59
CA GLY A 19 -16.19 -0.78 7.97
C GLY A 19 -17.34 -0.57 8.92
N LYS A 20 -17.27 -1.12 10.13
CA LYS A 20 -18.31 -0.95 11.17
C LYS A 20 -18.47 0.51 11.63
N LYS A 21 -17.47 1.37 11.49
CA LYS A 21 -17.51 2.76 11.97
C LYS A 21 -17.85 3.77 10.88
N ILE A 22 -17.36 3.55 9.65
CA ILE A 22 -17.49 4.54 8.58
C ILE A 22 -18.14 3.99 7.30
N GLY A 23 -18.57 2.72 7.32
CA GLY A 23 -19.25 2.06 6.19
C GLY A 23 -18.38 2.03 4.93
N ASN A 24 -18.99 2.16 3.76
CA ASN A 24 -18.31 2.05 2.45
C ASN A 24 -17.09 2.97 2.26
N LYS A 25 -16.92 3.99 3.09
CA LYS A 25 -15.71 4.83 3.05
C LYS A 25 -14.47 4.05 3.48
N ALA A 26 -14.63 3.04 4.32
CA ALA A 26 -13.53 2.16 4.70
C ALA A 26 -12.95 1.41 3.50
N LEU A 27 -13.81 0.91 2.61
CA LEU A 27 -13.42 0.31 1.33
C LEU A 27 -12.60 1.28 0.48
N LEU A 28 -13.07 2.53 0.35
CA LEU A 28 -12.39 3.55 -0.44
C LEU A 28 -10.99 3.85 0.11
N PHE A 29 -10.87 4.13 1.41
CA PHE A 29 -9.58 4.44 2.02
C PHE A 29 -8.64 3.23 2.03
N GLY A 30 -9.17 2.03 2.19
CA GLY A 30 -8.40 0.80 2.06
C GLY A 30 -7.89 0.58 0.64
N ALA A 31 -8.72 0.81 -0.38
CA ALA A 31 -8.33 0.77 -1.79
C ALA A 31 -7.19 1.76 -2.09
N ILE A 32 -7.32 3.01 -1.61
CA ILE A 32 -6.26 4.02 -1.72
C ILE A 32 -4.97 3.50 -1.05
N GLY A 33 -5.06 2.97 0.18
CA GLY A 33 -3.91 2.40 0.88
C GLY A 33 -3.21 1.29 0.11
N GLY A 34 -4.00 0.39 -0.51
CA GLY A 34 -3.48 -0.69 -1.35
C GLY A 34 -2.81 -0.22 -2.66
N THR A 35 -3.10 0.99 -3.11
CA THR A 35 -2.54 1.57 -4.35
C THR A 35 -1.27 2.40 -4.09
N ILE A 36 -1.06 2.87 -2.85
CA ILE A 36 0.06 3.77 -2.51
C ILE A 36 1.43 3.21 -2.93
N PRO A 37 1.78 1.92 -2.70
CA PRO A 37 3.07 1.41 -3.12
C PRO A 37 3.31 1.49 -4.64
N ASP A 38 2.27 1.28 -5.45
CA ASP A 38 2.35 1.33 -6.92
C ASP A 38 2.57 2.75 -7.48
N LEU A 39 2.44 3.79 -6.65
CA LEU A 39 2.76 5.16 -7.06
C LEU A 39 4.25 5.33 -7.37
N ASP A 40 5.11 4.40 -6.96
CA ASP A 40 6.53 4.39 -7.30
C ASP A 40 6.78 4.29 -8.81
N VAL A 41 5.86 3.71 -9.58
CA VAL A 41 5.92 3.69 -11.05
C VAL A 41 5.95 5.11 -11.61
N PHE A 42 5.06 5.98 -11.12
CA PHE A 42 5.03 7.38 -11.56
C PHE A 42 6.27 8.16 -11.12
N ILE A 43 6.72 7.90 -9.89
CA ILE A 43 7.92 8.53 -9.34
C ILE A 43 9.15 8.05 -10.14
N GLY A 44 9.26 6.76 -10.45
CA GLY A 44 10.32 6.19 -11.24
C GLY A 44 10.37 6.78 -12.66
N GLN A 45 9.23 6.90 -13.33
CA GLN A 45 9.14 7.53 -14.65
C GLN A 45 9.54 9.02 -14.65
N PHE A 46 9.19 9.73 -13.57
CA PHE A 46 9.55 11.15 -13.45
C PHE A 46 11.04 11.37 -13.12
N LEU A 47 11.63 10.51 -12.31
CA LEU A 47 13.02 10.62 -11.86
C LEU A 47 14.03 10.07 -12.87
N TYR A 48 13.67 9.00 -13.56
CA TYR A 48 14.56 8.28 -14.47
C TYR A 48 14.02 8.39 -15.89
N GLY A 49 14.74 9.07 -16.77
CA GLY A 49 14.40 9.17 -18.20
C GLY A 49 14.61 7.87 -19.00
N ASN A 50 14.86 6.74 -18.32
CA ASN A 50 15.11 5.43 -18.90
C ASN A 50 14.18 4.40 -18.26
N GLU A 51 13.40 3.69 -19.08
CA GLU A 51 12.45 2.67 -18.65
C GLU A 51 13.08 1.55 -17.82
N ILE A 52 14.30 1.13 -18.15
CA ILE A 52 15.02 0.06 -17.43
C ILE A 52 15.33 0.51 -15.99
N GLN A 53 15.75 1.75 -15.80
CA GLN A 53 16.02 2.30 -14.45
C GLN A 53 14.73 2.52 -13.66
N ALA A 54 13.67 2.99 -14.32
CA ALA A 54 12.35 3.14 -13.71
C ALA A 54 11.80 1.77 -13.25
N MET A 55 11.93 0.71 -14.07
CA MET A 55 11.55 -0.66 -13.70
C MET A 55 12.42 -1.23 -12.56
N ALA A 56 13.71 -0.91 -12.51
CA ALA A 56 14.58 -1.33 -11.41
C ALA A 56 14.21 -0.64 -10.10
N PHE A 57 13.74 0.61 -10.16
CA PHE A 57 13.23 1.37 -9.02
C PHE A 57 11.87 0.84 -8.52
N HIS A 58 11.04 0.34 -9.45
CA HIS A 58 9.76 -0.26 -9.12
C HIS A 58 9.92 -1.48 -8.21
N ARG A 59 9.06 -1.59 -7.20
CA ARG A 59 9.12 -2.60 -6.12
C ARG A 59 10.38 -2.51 -5.24
N GLY A 60 10.95 -1.31 -5.14
CA GLY A 60 12.01 -0.97 -4.22
C GLY A 60 11.48 -0.47 -2.87
N PHE A 61 11.92 0.70 -2.44
CA PHE A 61 11.62 1.24 -1.12
C PHE A 61 10.12 1.32 -0.77
N MET A 62 9.25 1.74 -1.70
CA MET A 62 7.82 1.86 -1.43
C MET A 62 7.11 0.51 -1.25
N HIS A 63 7.75 -0.59 -1.65
CA HIS A 63 7.29 -1.95 -1.41
C HIS A 63 8.02 -2.63 -0.24
N SER A 64 8.71 -1.86 0.60
CA SER A 64 9.40 -2.40 1.78
C SER A 64 8.51 -2.44 3.02
N LEU A 65 8.87 -3.32 3.95
CA LEU A 65 8.24 -3.37 5.27
C LEU A 65 8.44 -2.06 6.04
N LEU A 66 9.61 -1.42 5.87
CA LEU A 66 9.88 -0.12 6.47
C LEU A 66 8.92 0.95 5.97
N PHE A 67 8.68 0.99 4.65
CA PHE A 67 7.71 1.92 4.08
C PHE A 67 6.28 1.66 4.59
N ALA A 68 5.87 0.39 4.73
CA ALA A 68 4.55 0.06 5.28
C ALA A 68 4.37 0.63 6.70
N VAL A 69 5.42 0.54 7.54
CA VAL A 69 5.41 1.12 8.90
C VAL A 69 5.38 2.64 8.86
N LEU A 70 6.27 3.28 8.11
CA LEU A 70 6.33 4.75 8.03
C LEU A 70 5.09 5.32 7.34
N GLY A 71 4.65 4.70 6.25
CA GLY A 71 3.47 5.11 5.48
C GLY A 71 2.19 5.03 6.29
N CYS A 72 1.99 3.98 7.10
CA CYS A 72 0.79 3.88 7.91
C CYS A 72 0.66 5.02 8.95
N PHE A 73 1.75 5.46 9.53
CA PHE A 73 1.74 6.63 10.42
C PHE A 73 1.44 7.92 9.66
N LEU A 74 2.12 8.14 8.53
CA LEU A 74 1.96 9.35 7.73
C LEU A 74 0.51 9.46 7.19
N PHE A 75 0.05 8.45 6.46
CA PHE A 75 -1.27 8.46 5.82
C PHE A 75 -2.40 8.31 6.84
N GLY A 76 -2.18 7.54 7.90
CA GLY A 76 -3.12 7.41 9.01
C GLY A 76 -3.32 8.73 9.75
N TRP A 77 -2.23 9.44 10.07
CA TRP A 77 -2.29 10.76 10.70
C TRP A 77 -2.97 11.79 9.79
N LEU A 78 -2.56 11.86 8.52
CA LEU A 78 -3.13 12.80 7.56
C LEU A 78 -4.64 12.57 7.39
N THR A 79 -5.05 11.33 7.16
CA THR A 79 -6.47 11.00 6.96
C THR A 79 -7.28 11.21 8.22
N TYR A 80 -6.75 10.90 9.40
CA TYR A 80 -7.41 11.19 10.66
C TYR A 80 -7.74 12.67 10.80
N HIS A 81 -6.79 13.57 10.57
CA HIS A 81 -7.01 15.00 10.67
C HIS A 81 -7.98 15.55 9.60
N LEU A 82 -7.92 15.02 8.38
CA LEU A 82 -8.85 15.42 7.32
C LEU A 82 -10.27 14.88 7.54
N TYR A 83 -10.39 13.67 8.09
CA TYR A 83 -11.69 13.01 8.27
C TYR A 83 -12.40 13.45 9.55
N ASN A 84 -11.66 13.64 10.64
CA ASN A 84 -12.20 13.89 11.98
C ASN A 84 -12.59 15.37 12.17
N THR A 85 -13.49 15.84 11.29
CA THR A 85 -13.94 17.24 11.26
C THR A 85 -15.46 17.35 11.23
N GLY A 86 -16.00 18.44 11.77
CA GLY A 86 -17.43 18.73 11.76
C GLY A 86 -18.26 17.60 12.37
N LYS A 87 -19.26 17.12 11.63
CA LYS A 87 -20.19 16.04 12.07
C LYS A 87 -19.52 14.68 12.31
N ARG A 88 -18.27 14.50 11.88
CA ARG A 88 -17.51 13.25 12.03
C ARG A 88 -16.54 13.28 13.21
N LEU A 89 -16.50 14.37 13.95
CA LEU A 89 -15.63 14.52 15.12
C LEU A 89 -15.88 13.39 16.11
N GLY A 90 -14.83 12.67 16.52
CA GLY A 90 -14.91 11.60 17.51
C GLY A 90 -15.48 10.26 17.00
N THR A 91 -15.87 10.13 15.72
CA THR A 91 -16.36 8.85 15.17
C THR A 91 -15.27 7.81 14.99
N THR A 92 -14.03 8.25 14.78
CA THR A 92 -12.85 7.40 14.60
C THR A 92 -11.70 7.88 15.46
N THR A 93 -10.72 7.01 15.68
CA THR A 93 -9.47 7.33 16.39
C THR A 93 -8.27 7.28 15.46
N LEU A 94 -7.20 7.96 15.80
CA LEU A 94 -5.95 7.90 15.05
C LEU A 94 -5.47 6.44 14.87
N LYS A 95 -5.58 5.62 15.93
CA LYS A 95 -5.23 4.20 15.88
C LYS A 95 -5.99 3.44 14.78
N ASN A 96 -7.26 3.73 14.58
CA ASN A 96 -8.06 3.07 13.55
C ASN A 96 -7.52 3.36 12.14
N TRP A 97 -7.11 4.60 11.88
CA TRP A 97 -6.54 5.00 10.59
C TRP A 97 -5.15 4.43 10.36
N ILE A 98 -4.30 4.42 11.40
CA ILE A 98 -2.98 3.78 11.33
C ILE A 98 -3.13 2.29 11.02
N LEU A 99 -4.03 1.58 11.69
CA LEU A 99 -4.27 0.16 11.43
C LEU A 99 -4.81 -0.11 10.02
N LEU A 100 -5.73 0.75 9.53
CA LEU A 100 -6.25 0.63 8.16
C LEU A 100 -5.11 0.74 7.15
N PHE A 101 -4.32 1.81 7.21
CA PHE A 101 -3.22 2.01 6.28
C PHE A 101 -2.09 1.00 6.48
N PHE A 102 -1.82 0.56 7.71
CA PHE A 102 -0.85 -0.50 7.96
C PHE A 102 -1.22 -1.76 7.17
N TRP A 103 -2.42 -2.29 7.38
CA TRP A 103 -2.82 -3.53 6.71
C TRP A 103 -2.93 -3.36 5.18
N SER A 104 -3.49 -2.25 4.72
CA SER A 104 -3.63 -2.01 3.27
C SER A 104 -2.29 -1.87 2.57
N ILE A 105 -1.31 -1.17 3.17
CA ILE A 105 0.03 -0.99 2.59
C ILE A 105 0.88 -2.24 2.79
N PHE A 106 0.81 -2.89 3.97
CA PHE A 106 1.63 -4.05 4.31
C PHE A 106 1.29 -5.28 3.47
N THR A 107 0.00 -5.53 3.22
CA THR A 107 -0.42 -6.69 2.43
C THR A 107 0.01 -6.60 0.97
N HIS A 108 0.21 -5.39 0.45
CA HIS A 108 0.64 -5.16 -0.93
C HIS A 108 2.00 -5.81 -1.25
N PRO A 109 3.13 -5.45 -0.61
CA PRO A 109 4.43 -6.05 -0.90
C PRO A 109 4.49 -7.56 -0.54
N ILE A 110 3.70 -8.00 0.44
CA ILE A 110 3.59 -9.43 0.75
C ILE A 110 2.97 -10.18 -0.42
N LEU A 111 1.86 -9.70 -0.97
CA LEU A 111 1.22 -10.31 -2.13
C LEU A 111 2.14 -10.30 -3.35
N ASP A 112 2.87 -9.21 -3.57
CA ASP A 112 3.84 -9.10 -4.66
C ASP A 112 5.03 -10.06 -4.50
N SER A 113 5.40 -10.44 -3.29
CA SER A 113 6.47 -11.41 -3.06
C SER A 113 6.11 -12.83 -3.51
N PHE A 114 4.82 -13.14 -3.70
CA PHE A 114 4.39 -14.42 -4.26
C PHE A 114 4.56 -14.50 -5.79
N THR A 115 4.82 -13.37 -6.45
CA THR A 115 5.06 -13.31 -7.90
C THR A 115 6.51 -13.63 -8.25
N PRO A 116 6.79 -14.05 -9.54
CA PRO A 116 8.15 -14.33 -10.01
C PRO A 116 9.09 -13.11 -9.97
N TYR A 117 8.57 -11.88 -10.07
CA TYR A 117 9.39 -10.66 -10.08
C TYR A 117 10.00 -10.35 -8.72
N GLY A 118 9.36 -10.81 -7.63
CA GLY A 118 9.80 -10.55 -6.27
C GLY A 118 9.69 -9.09 -5.85
N THR A 119 9.99 -8.84 -4.59
CA THR A 119 9.85 -7.53 -3.94
C THR A 119 10.99 -7.32 -2.96
N GLN A 120 11.54 -6.12 -2.90
CA GLN A 120 12.61 -5.75 -1.95
C GLN A 120 12.02 -5.45 -0.57
N LEU A 121 11.57 -6.48 0.15
CA LEU A 121 10.91 -6.33 1.45
C LEU A 121 11.78 -5.63 2.50
N PHE A 122 13.11 -5.76 2.39
CA PHE A 122 14.06 -5.24 3.37
C PHE A 122 14.77 -3.96 2.91
N ALA A 123 14.30 -3.32 1.83
CA ALA A 123 14.84 -2.02 1.43
C ALA A 123 14.62 -0.96 2.53
N PRO A 124 15.57 -0.02 2.73
CA PRO A 124 16.83 0.21 1.99
C PRO A 124 18.04 -0.61 2.51
N PHE A 125 17.84 -1.50 3.47
CA PHE A 125 18.95 -2.24 4.12
C PHE A 125 19.46 -3.40 3.26
N SER A 126 18.66 -3.90 2.32
CA SER A 126 19.02 -5.00 1.43
C SER A 126 18.29 -4.89 0.10
N ASP A 127 19.02 -5.10 -0.99
CA ASP A 127 18.47 -5.16 -2.35
C ASP A 127 17.93 -6.55 -2.71
N TYR A 128 17.93 -7.48 -1.77
CA TYR A 128 17.44 -8.84 -2.01
C TYR A 128 15.95 -8.83 -2.32
N ARG A 129 15.58 -9.44 -3.47
CA ARG A 129 14.19 -9.60 -3.87
C ARG A 129 13.64 -10.94 -3.40
N VAL A 130 12.64 -10.90 -2.53
CA VAL A 130 11.91 -12.08 -2.09
C VAL A 130 10.90 -12.45 -3.16
N ALA A 131 11.01 -13.66 -3.73
CA ALA A 131 10.11 -14.17 -4.76
C ALA A 131 9.79 -15.65 -4.48
N PHE A 132 8.53 -15.94 -4.14
CA PHE A 132 8.08 -17.32 -3.88
C PHE A 132 7.63 -18.06 -5.14
N ASN A 133 7.40 -17.37 -6.25
CA ASN A 133 7.01 -17.94 -7.55
C ASN A 133 5.73 -18.81 -7.53
N ASN A 134 4.81 -18.53 -6.63
CA ASN A 134 3.60 -19.34 -6.44
C ASN A 134 2.40 -18.83 -7.23
N ILE A 135 2.41 -17.58 -7.66
CA ILE A 135 1.32 -16.93 -8.37
C ILE A 135 1.87 -16.30 -9.65
N SER A 136 1.30 -16.65 -10.81
CA SER A 136 1.63 -15.96 -12.05
C SER A 136 1.01 -14.56 -12.04
N VAL A 137 1.78 -13.59 -12.53
CA VAL A 137 1.23 -12.26 -12.80
C VAL A 137 0.36 -12.41 -14.05
N ALA A 138 -0.91 -11.98 -13.95
CA ALA A 138 -1.69 -11.77 -15.15
C ALA A 138 -1.03 -10.61 -15.91
N ASP A 139 -0.33 -10.94 -16.96
CA ASP A 139 0.19 -9.95 -17.90
C ASP A 139 -1.00 -9.42 -18.70
N PRO A 140 -1.29 -8.10 -18.66
CA PRO A 140 -2.39 -7.53 -19.43
C PRO A 140 -2.09 -7.54 -20.94
#